data_a8ee92dc625f77e1d81c835f994e63eb
#
_entry.id   a8ee92dc625f77e1d81c835f994e63eb
#
_cell.length_a   1.000
_cell.length_b   1.000
_cell.length_c   1.000
_cell.angle_alpha   90.00
_cell.angle_beta   90.00
_cell.angle_gamma   90.00
#
_symmetry.space_group_name_H-M   'P 1'
#
loop_
_entity.id
_entity.type
_entity.pdbx_description
1 polymer ?
#
loop_
_entity_poly.entity_id
_entity_poly.type
_entity_poly.pdbx_seq_one_letter_code
_entity_poly.pdbx_strand_id
1 'polypeptide(L)'
;YVRHEVMPVVRARNPRVTANLATTCDLLSDEDSYLGQVAWRSYRDLLRRQSDGMVALDAGRLGAAEVAIARRVVRQAILAVRPDARLEARHVDRVLGLVAAGGGSASIPLGCDARVEYGLLFVRDHDSGRGTVALWLDVPGQARLPDGRGVRARLTEVPTGSRADELARAHAVEWAGESVLLDAASCGLDRASGGRLWVDVAVPGDVMCPLGMHGQSKRLSNLLTEARIPA
;
A
#
# COMPACT_ATOMS: atom_id res chain seq x y z
N TYR A 1 -29.59 26.60 19.74
CA TYR A 1 -30.56 26.85 18.66
C TYR A 1 -31.52 25.64 18.51
N VAL A 2 -31.06 24.45 18.05
CA VAL A 2 -31.95 23.30 17.76
C VAL A 2 -32.83 22.92 18.93
N ARG A 3 -32.26 22.80 20.15
CA ARG A 3 -32.96 22.36 21.34
C ARG A 3 -34.05 23.37 21.79
N HIS A 4 -33.79 24.66 21.66
CA HIS A 4 -34.64 25.70 22.27
C HIS A 4 -35.59 26.36 21.27
N GLU A 5 -35.30 26.31 19.97
CA GLU A 5 -36.12 26.95 18.94
C GLU A 5 -36.76 25.96 17.98
N VAL A 6 -35.97 25.02 17.41
CA VAL A 6 -36.48 24.09 16.41
C VAL A 6 -37.33 23.00 17.02
N MET A 7 -36.83 22.33 18.07
CA MET A 7 -37.53 21.19 18.68
C MET A 7 -38.88 21.53 19.27
N PRO A 8 -39.14 22.67 19.93
CA PRO A 8 -40.48 23.06 20.39
C PRO A 8 -41.49 23.18 19.24
N VAL A 9 -41.10 23.78 18.13
CA VAL A 9 -41.96 23.93 16.95
C VAL A 9 -42.31 22.58 16.33
N VAL A 10 -41.30 21.68 16.20
CA VAL A 10 -41.52 20.33 15.66
C VAL A 10 -42.41 19.50 16.59
N ARG A 11 -42.19 19.58 17.93
CA ARG A 11 -43.03 18.89 18.94
C ARG A 11 -44.48 19.36 18.93
N ALA A 12 -44.72 20.65 18.69
CA ALA A 12 -46.07 21.17 18.57
C ALA A 12 -46.85 20.54 17.40
N ARG A 13 -46.15 20.16 16.33
CA ARG A 13 -46.75 19.48 15.17
C ARG A 13 -46.79 17.96 15.30
N ASN A 14 -45.78 17.38 15.94
CA ASN A 14 -45.68 15.95 16.19
C ASN A 14 -45.19 15.68 17.63
N PRO A 15 -46.07 15.45 18.60
CA PRO A 15 -45.69 15.20 19.97
C PRO A 15 -44.74 14.00 20.17
N ARG A 16 -44.77 13.02 19.24
CA ARG A 16 -43.93 11.82 19.29
C ARG A 16 -42.57 11.99 18.57
N VAL A 17 -42.27 13.17 18.04
CA VAL A 17 -41.05 13.38 17.23
C VAL A 17 -39.76 12.98 17.95
N THR A 18 -39.64 13.29 19.24
CA THR A 18 -38.47 12.95 20.03
C THR A 18 -38.28 11.43 20.15
N ALA A 19 -39.36 10.70 20.45
CA ALA A 19 -39.32 9.25 20.54
C ALA A 19 -39.04 8.61 19.17
N ASN A 20 -39.68 9.10 18.12
CA ASN A 20 -39.44 8.60 16.76
C ASN A 20 -38.00 8.84 16.30
N LEU A 21 -37.46 10.04 16.56
CA LEU A 21 -36.04 10.33 16.25
C LEU A 21 -35.08 9.43 17.04
N ALA A 22 -35.32 9.20 18.34
CA ALA A 22 -34.53 8.30 19.15
C ALA A 22 -34.52 6.89 18.55
N THR A 23 -35.72 6.32 18.29
CA THR A 23 -35.84 5.00 17.66
C THR A 23 -35.11 4.94 16.31
N THR A 24 -35.23 5.98 15.48
CA THR A 24 -34.53 6.05 14.19
C THR A 24 -33.03 6.08 14.40
N CYS A 25 -32.54 6.83 15.38
CA CYS A 25 -31.10 6.88 15.71
C CYS A 25 -30.60 5.50 16.17
N ASP A 26 -31.33 4.79 16.99
CA ASP A 26 -30.97 3.46 17.47
C ASP A 26 -30.88 2.47 16.29
N LEU A 27 -31.89 2.44 15.41
CA LEU A 27 -31.89 1.59 14.21
C LEU A 27 -30.71 1.91 13.30
N LEU A 28 -30.46 3.19 13.01
CA LEU A 28 -29.32 3.60 12.18
C LEU A 28 -27.96 3.27 12.82
N SER A 29 -27.87 3.32 14.16
CA SER A 29 -26.68 2.93 14.89
C SER A 29 -26.37 1.43 14.75
N ASP A 30 -27.41 0.59 14.85
CA ASP A 30 -27.27 -0.86 14.66
C ASP A 30 -26.85 -1.19 13.22
N GLU A 31 -27.50 -0.55 12.24
CA GLU A 31 -27.17 -0.72 10.82
C GLU A 31 -25.73 -0.23 10.52
N ASP A 32 -25.31 0.90 11.08
CA ASP A 32 -23.95 1.42 10.94
C ASP A 32 -22.91 0.47 11.52
N SER A 33 -23.21 -0.08 12.71
CA SER A 33 -22.35 -1.07 13.36
C SER A 33 -22.19 -2.33 12.50
N TYR A 34 -23.30 -2.86 11.98
CA TYR A 34 -23.26 -4.03 11.10
C TYR A 34 -22.46 -3.77 9.82
N LEU A 35 -22.76 -2.69 9.11
CA LEU A 35 -22.04 -2.30 7.89
C LEU A 35 -20.57 -2.03 8.17
N GLY A 36 -20.23 -1.49 9.33
CA GLY A 36 -18.86 -1.31 9.81
C GLY A 36 -18.10 -2.63 9.92
N GLN A 37 -18.74 -3.65 10.51
CA GLN A 37 -18.15 -4.99 10.63
C GLN A 37 -17.97 -5.66 9.27
N VAL A 38 -18.94 -5.56 8.37
CA VAL A 38 -18.83 -6.10 7.01
C VAL A 38 -17.71 -5.41 6.26
N ALA A 39 -17.61 -4.08 6.32
CA ALA A 39 -16.55 -3.31 5.69
C ALA A 39 -15.17 -3.66 6.24
N TRP A 40 -15.05 -3.90 7.55
CA TRP A 40 -13.78 -4.32 8.17
C TRP A 40 -13.32 -5.69 7.67
N ARG A 41 -14.23 -6.66 7.55
CA ARG A 41 -13.90 -7.97 6.95
C ARG A 41 -13.46 -7.80 5.50
N SER A 42 -14.22 -7.04 4.71
CA SER A 42 -13.87 -6.75 3.32
C SER A 42 -12.52 -6.04 3.20
N TYR A 43 -12.23 -5.07 4.07
CA TYR A 43 -10.93 -4.40 4.12
C TYR A 43 -9.78 -5.41 4.29
N ARG A 44 -9.89 -6.33 5.24
CA ARG A 44 -8.88 -7.36 5.47
C ARG A 44 -8.71 -8.30 4.29
N ASP A 45 -9.81 -8.69 3.64
CA ASP A 45 -9.79 -9.59 2.48
C ASP A 45 -9.20 -8.91 1.23
N LEU A 46 -9.34 -7.59 1.11
CA LEU A 46 -8.81 -6.79 0.03
C LEU A 46 -7.36 -6.34 0.27
N LEU A 47 -6.90 -6.39 1.51
CA LEU A 47 -5.57 -5.92 1.89
C LEU A 47 -4.49 -6.78 1.23
N ARG A 48 -3.59 -6.12 0.50
CA ARG A 48 -2.43 -6.74 -0.15
C ARG A 48 -1.14 -6.38 0.58
N ARG A 49 -1.06 -5.15 1.08
CA ARG A 49 0.09 -4.67 1.84
C ARG A 49 -0.33 -3.55 2.79
N GLN A 50 0.31 -3.53 3.95
CA GLN A 50 0.22 -2.43 4.90
C GLN A 50 1.59 -2.22 5.53
N SER A 51 2.04 -0.98 5.56
CA SER A 51 3.24 -0.54 6.25
C SER A 51 2.97 0.82 6.89
N ASP A 52 3.94 1.36 7.63
CA ASP A 52 3.81 2.70 8.18
C ASP A 52 3.60 3.72 7.05
N GLY A 53 2.48 4.45 7.14
CA GLY A 53 2.08 5.45 6.16
C GLY A 53 1.65 4.93 4.77
N MET A 54 1.41 3.63 4.59
CA MET A 54 0.93 3.10 3.31
C MET A 54 0.00 1.90 3.47
N VAL A 55 -1.08 1.90 2.69
CA VAL A 55 -2.00 0.77 2.50
C VAL A 55 -2.15 0.47 1.02
N ALA A 56 -2.10 -0.80 0.63
CA ALA A 56 -2.42 -1.27 -0.72
C ALA A 56 -3.57 -2.26 -0.69
N LEU A 57 -4.62 -2.00 -1.47
CA LEU A 57 -5.81 -2.83 -1.61
C LEU A 57 -5.97 -3.34 -3.04
N ASP A 58 -6.62 -4.48 -3.21
CA ASP A 58 -7.03 -5.00 -4.51
C ASP A 58 -8.12 -4.10 -5.12
N ALA A 59 -7.75 -3.32 -6.14
CA ALA A 59 -8.64 -2.36 -6.77
C ALA A 59 -9.77 -3.02 -7.56
N GLY A 60 -9.50 -4.15 -8.23
CA GLY A 60 -10.52 -4.86 -9.00
C GLY A 60 -11.64 -5.41 -8.12
N ARG A 61 -11.28 -6.08 -7.04
CA ARG A 61 -12.25 -6.60 -6.06
C ARG A 61 -12.96 -5.48 -5.30
N LEU A 62 -12.26 -4.36 -5.00
CA LEU A 62 -12.88 -3.19 -4.39
C LEU A 62 -13.94 -2.57 -5.30
N GLY A 63 -13.65 -2.46 -6.61
CA GLY A 63 -14.58 -1.93 -7.59
C GLY A 63 -15.82 -2.83 -7.82
N ALA A 64 -15.70 -4.13 -7.53
CA ALA A 64 -16.81 -5.09 -7.59
C ALA A 64 -17.65 -5.17 -6.28
N ALA A 65 -17.20 -4.52 -5.22
CA ALA A 65 -17.92 -4.52 -3.94
C ALA A 65 -19.15 -3.58 -3.98
N GLU A 66 -20.13 -3.89 -3.13
CA GLU A 66 -21.30 -3.00 -2.92
C GLU A 66 -20.83 -1.59 -2.51
N VAL A 67 -21.42 -0.57 -3.11
CA VAL A 67 -20.98 0.84 -2.96
C VAL A 67 -20.88 1.29 -1.51
N ALA A 68 -21.81 0.86 -0.66
CA ALA A 68 -21.81 1.18 0.78
C ALA A 68 -20.59 0.59 1.49
N ILE A 69 -20.17 -0.62 1.09
CA ILE A 69 -19.00 -1.31 1.63
C ILE A 69 -17.74 -0.71 1.07
N ALA A 70 -17.66 -0.49 -0.25
CA ALA A 70 -16.52 0.11 -0.91
C ALA A 70 -16.17 1.49 -0.33
N ARG A 71 -17.18 2.35 -0.09
CA ARG A 71 -16.99 3.65 0.58
C ARG A 71 -16.38 3.52 1.97
N ARG A 72 -16.86 2.57 2.77
CA ARG A 72 -16.35 2.31 4.11
C ARG A 72 -14.93 1.76 4.09
N VAL A 73 -14.63 0.85 3.17
CA VAL A 73 -13.29 0.28 2.98
C VAL A 73 -12.28 1.37 2.60
N VAL A 74 -12.61 2.22 1.63
CA VAL A 74 -11.75 3.37 1.25
C VAL A 74 -11.54 4.30 2.44
N ARG A 75 -12.59 4.62 3.20
CA ARG A 75 -12.48 5.44 4.40
C ARG A 75 -11.55 4.80 5.44
N GLN A 76 -11.68 3.50 5.67
CA GLN A 76 -10.81 2.75 6.59
C GLN A 76 -9.34 2.77 6.11
N ALA A 77 -9.09 2.58 4.81
CA ALA A 77 -7.76 2.65 4.24
C ALA A 77 -7.10 4.01 4.46
N ILE A 78 -7.83 5.10 4.25
CA ILE A 78 -7.31 6.46 4.48
C ILE A 78 -7.05 6.69 5.98
N LEU A 79 -7.97 6.27 6.85
CA LEU A 79 -7.80 6.42 8.31
C LEU A 79 -6.71 5.51 8.89
N ALA A 80 -6.40 4.39 8.24
CA ALA A 80 -5.26 3.55 8.62
C ALA A 80 -3.92 4.23 8.34
N VAL A 81 -3.86 5.10 7.33
CA VAL A 81 -2.69 5.89 6.97
C VAL A 81 -2.65 7.21 7.74
N ARG A 82 -3.80 7.88 7.89
CA ARG A 82 -3.97 9.17 8.58
C ARG A 82 -5.19 9.11 9.52
N PRO A 83 -5.00 8.70 10.77
CA PRO A 83 -6.10 8.56 11.73
C PRO A 83 -6.86 9.86 12.04
N ASP A 84 -6.19 11.00 11.90
CA ASP A 84 -6.73 12.35 12.12
C ASP A 84 -7.44 12.96 10.90
N ALA A 85 -7.51 12.23 9.77
CA ALA A 85 -8.11 12.75 8.55
C ALA A 85 -9.62 13.01 8.70
N ARG A 86 -10.04 14.25 8.46
CA ARG A 86 -11.45 14.64 8.37
C ARG A 86 -11.96 14.44 6.95
N LEU A 87 -12.58 13.28 6.72
CA LEU A 87 -13.00 12.86 5.39
C LEU A 87 -14.45 13.27 5.11
N GLU A 88 -14.64 13.94 4.00
CA GLU A 88 -15.94 14.19 3.39
C GLU A 88 -16.25 13.10 2.33
N ALA A 89 -17.52 12.92 1.98
CA ALA A 89 -17.95 11.97 0.98
C ALA A 89 -17.22 12.14 -0.37
N ARG A 90 -17.00 13.39 -0.80
CA ARG A 90 -16.29 13.70 -2.05
C ARG A 90 -14.87 13.14 -2.12
N HIS A 91 -14.16 13.03 -0.99
CA HIS A 91 -12.80 12.48 -0.94
C HIS A 91 -12.83 10.97 -1.22
N VAL A 92 -13.78 10.27 -0.59
CA VAL A 92 -13.99 8.84 -0.79
C VAL A 92 -14.47 8.55 -2.23
N ASP A 93 -15.43 9.33 -2.73
CA ASP A 93 -15.96 9.16 -4.09
C ASP A 93 -14.90 9.42 -5.16
N ARG A 94 -13.97 10.36 -4.92
CA ARG A 94 -12.83 10.60 -5.81
C ARG A 94 -11.92 9.38 -5.91
N VAL A 95 -11.62 8.73 -4.79
CA VAL A 95 -10.80 7.51 -4.78
C VAL A 95 -11.53 6.36 -5.49
N LEU A 96 -12.83 6.18 -5.25
CA LEU A 96 -13.62 5.18 -5.97
C LEU A 96 -13.70 5.46 -7.48
N GLY A 97 -13.68 6.74 -7.87
CA GLY A 97 -13.56 7.15 -9.27
C GLY A 97 -12.26 6.66 -9.93
N LEU A 98 -11.12 6.71 -9.21
CA LEU A 98 -9.85 6.13 -9.69
C LEU A 98 -9.94 4.61 -9.84
N VAL A 99 -10.59 3.94 -8.88
CA VAL A 99 -10.79 2.48 -8.93
C VAL A 99 -11.64 2.10 -10.14
N ALA A 100 -12.72 2.82 -10.41
CA ALA A 100 -13.59 2.59 -11.56
C ALA A 100 -12.89 2.88 -12.90
N ALA A 101 -12.00 3.89 -12.93
CA ALA A 101 -11.18 4.21 -14.11
C ALA A 101 -10.03 3.22 -14.34
N GLY A 102 -9.72 2.36 -13.35
CA GLY A 102 -8.62 1.41 -13.42
C GLY A 102 -7.22 2.04 -13.37
N GLY A 103 -7.11 3.32 -13.03
CA GLY A 103 -5.83 4.02 -12.98
C GLY A 103 -5.96 5.49 -12.59
N GLY A 104 -4.81 6.13 -12.34
CA GLY A 104 -4.72 7.54 -11.99
C GLY A 104 -4.36 7.81 -10.54
N SER A 105 -4.33 9.09 -10.17
CA SER A 105 -4.00 9.53 -8.81
C SER A 105 -4.88 10.69 -8.37
N ALA A 106 -5.08 10.83 -7.06
CA ALA A 106 -5.82 11.93 -6.45
C ALA A 106 -5.20 12.30 -5.10
N SER A 107 -5.07 13.60 -4.87
CA SER A 107 -4.74 14.12 -3.53
C SER A 107 -5.94 14.00 -2.60
N ILE A 108 -5.65 13.61 -1.37
CA ILE A 108 -6.57 13.54 -0.25
C ILE A 108 -6.12 14.57 0.80
N PRO A 109 -7.01 15.16 1.61
CA PRO A 109 -6.63 16.09 2.66
C PRO A 109 -5.56 15.53 3.62
N LEU A 110 -4.80 16.45 4.25
CA LEU A 110 -3.77 16.17 5.24
C LEU A 110 -2.53 15.42 4.71
N GLY A 111 -2.13 15.73 3.46
CA GLY A 111 -0.88 15.19 2.92
C GLY A 111 -0.95 13.70 2.54
N CYS A 112 -2.15 13.19 2.29
CA CYS A 112 -2.33 11.86 1.72
C CYS A 112 -2.55 11.92 0.21
N ASP A 113 -2.19 10.85 -0.48
CA ASP A 113 -2.59 10.59 -1.86
C ASP A 113 -3.13 9.17 -2.04
N ALA A 114 -4.00 9.03 -3.04
CA ALA A 114 -4.47 7.75 -3.53
C ALA A 114 -4.03 7.56 -4.97
N ARG A 115 -3.58 6.36 -5.31
CA ARG A 115 -3.15 6.01 -6.67
C ARG A 115 -3.60 4.61 -7.03
N VAL A 116 -4.11 4.43 -8.23
CA VAL A 116 -4.43 3.10 -8.78
C VAL A 116 -3.41 2.75 -9.85
N GLU A 117 -2.67 1.66 -9.62
CA GLU A 117 -1.69 1.11 -10.54
C GLU A 117 -1.71 -0.41 -10.50
N TYR A 118 -1.61 -1.03 -11.68
CA TYR A 118 -1.51 -2.50 -11.84
C TYR A 118 -2.56 -3.31 -11.06
N GLY A 119 -3.78 -2.76 -10.95
CA GLY A 119 -4.88 -3.40 -10.24
C GLY A 119 -4.84 -3.24 -8.72
N LEU A 120 -3.96 -2.41 -8.20
CA LEU A 120 -3.87 -2.07 -6.78
C LEU A 120 -4.24 -0.61 -6.53
N LEU A 121 -5.00 -0.36 -5.47
CA LEU A 121 -5.23 0.96 -4.90
C LEU A 121 -4.21 1.17 -3.77
N PHE A 122 -3.33 2.14 -3.96
CA PHE A 122 -2.41 2.63 -2.93
C PHE A 122 -2.99 3.86 -2.26
N VAL A 123 -2.98 3.89 -0.95
CA VAL A 123 -3.19 5.10 -0.12
C VAL A 123 -1.90 5.34 0.63
N ARG A 124 -1.31 6.52 0.48
CA ARG A 124 -0.01 6.87 1.06
C ARG A 124 -0.08 8.22 1.79
N ASP A 125 0.68 8.31 2.84
CA ASP A 125 0.97 9.58 3.50
C ASP A 125 2.24 10.20 2.89
N HIS A 126 2.18 11.46 2.48
CA HIS A 126 3.35 12.18 1.95
C HIS A 126 4.45 12.36 3.00
N ASP A 127 4.06 12.51 4.27
CA ASP A 127 5.02 12.75 5.37
C ASP A 127 5.66 11.44 5.87
N SER A 128 5.00 10.30 5.67
CA SER A 128 5.58 8.98 5.96
C SER A 128 6.64 8.63 4.92
N GLY A 129 7.55 9.49 4.79
CA GLY A 129 8.70 9.59 3.91
C GLY A 129 8.87 8.43 2.93
N ARG A 130 9.25 8.74 1.73
CA ARG A 130 10.29 7.97 1.06
C ARG A 130 11.43 7.87 2.07
N GLY A 131 11.30 6.93 3.01
CA GLY A 131 12.32 6.69 4.00
C GLY A 131 13.60 6.49 3.21
N THR A 132 14.55 7.37 3.41
CA THR A 132 15.90 7.16 2.93
C THR A 132 16.34 5.83 3.55
N VAL A 133 16.24 4.76 2.78
CA VAL A 133 16.69 3.44 3.21
C VAL A 133 18.21 3.39 3.20
N ALA A 134 18.84 4.46 2.76
CA ALA A 134 20.28 4.59 2.60
C ALA A 134 21.08 3.90 3.72
N LEU A 135 21.41 2.62 3.54
CA LEU A 135 22.17 1.83 4.51
C LEU A 135 23.16 0.88 3.83
N TRP A 136 24.24 0.60 4.54
CA TRP A 136 25.16 -0.44 4.15
C TRP A 136 24.74 -1.80 4.70
N LEU A 137 24.62 -2.78 3.82
CA LEU A 137 24.36 -4.17 4.17
C LEU A 137 25.66 -4.97 4.03
N ASP A 138 26.15 -5.48 5.13
CA ASP A 138 27.32 -6.39 5.10
C ASP A 138 26.98 -7.69 4.37
N VAL A 139 27.92 -8.24 3.64
CA VAL A 139 27.78 -9.50 2.92
C VAL A 139 28.91 -10.46 3.34
N PRO A 140 28.57 -11.56 4.01
CA PRO A 140 27.23 -12.01 4.44
C PRO A 140 26.65 -11.20 5.60
N GLY A 141 25.35 -10.96 5.60
CA GLY A 141 24.70 -10.22 6.67
C GLY A 141 23.22 -9.99 6.47
N GLN A 142 22.64 -9.25 7.40
CA GLN A 142 21.23 -8.85 7.35
C GLN A 142 21.03 -7.46 7.95
N ALA A 143 20.04 -6.73 7.45
CA ALA A 143 19.65 -5.45 7.96
C ALA A 143 18.11 -5.35 8.03
N ARG A 144 17.59 -4.53 8.93
CA ARG A 144 16.17 -4.20 9.00
C ARG A 144 15.95 -2.84 8.35
N LEU A 145 14.99 -2.79 7.42
CA LEU A 145 14.58 -1.56 6.75
C LEU A 145 13.68 -0.73 7.68
N PRO A 146 13.57 0.60 7.48
CA PRO A 146 12.71 1.47 8.28
C PRO A 146 11.24 1.05 8.29
N ASP A 147 10.75 0.40 7.23
CA ASP A 147 9.38 -0.12 7.12
C ASP A 147 9.18 -1.49 7.83
N GLY A 148 10.17 -1.94 8.59
CA GLY A 148 10.15 -3.19 9.35
C GLY A 148 10.51 -4.44 8.53
N ARG A 149 10.67 -4.36 7.22
CA ARG A 149 11.13 -5.47 6.39
C ARG A 149 12.59 -5.80 6.68
N GLY A 150 12.96 -7.08 6.48
CA GLY A 150 14.34 -7.54 6.56
C GLY A 150 14.95 -7.68 5.16
N VAL A 151 16.21 -7.29 5.02
CA VAL A 151 17.04 -7.60 3.87
C VAL A 151 18.20 -8.47 4.34
N ARG A 152 18.49 -9.55 3.61
CA ARG A 152 19.60 -10.42 3.89
C ARG A 152 20.44 -10.64 2.63
N ALA A 153 21.76 -10.63 2.76
CA ALA A 153 22.67 -10.98 1.70
C ALA A 153 23.60 -12.11 2.14
N ARG A 154 23.90 -13.01 1.21
CA ARG A 154 24.88 -14.08 1.41
C ARG A 154 25.64 -14.37 0.12
N LEU A 155 26.84 -14.81 0.23
CA LEU A 155 27.58 -15.38 -0.90
C LEU A 155 27.15 -16.83 -1.09
N THR A 156 26.93 -17.23 -2.32
CA THR A 156 26.65 -18.61 -2.69
C THR A 156 27.43 -18.97 -3.95
N GLU A 157 27.89 -20.19 -4.03
CA GLU A 157 28.48 -20.70 -5.25
C GLU A 157 27.39 -21.11 -6.22
N VAL A 158 27.53 -20.65 -7.45
CA VAL A 158 26.64 -21.05 -8.55
C VAL A 158 27.29 -22.22 -9.27
N PRO A 159 26.65 -23.43 -9.28
CA PRO A 159 27.18 -24.56 -10.02
C PRO A 159 27.32 -24.23 -11.50
N THR A 160 28.42 -24.68 -12.11
CA THR A 160 28.67 -24.47 -13.53
C THR A 160 27.54 -25.06 -14.37
N GLY A 161 26.95 -24.26 -15.27
CA GLY A 161 25.83 -24.67 -16.12
C GLY A 161 24.43 -24.44 -15.54
N SER A 162 24.31 -23.98 -14.29
CA SER A 162 23.02 -23.59 -13.73
C SER A 162 22.54 -22.24 -14.27
N ARG A 163 21.24 -22.13 -14.49
CA ARG A 163 20.63 -20.86 -14.89
C ARG A 163 20.36 -20.01 -13.64
N ALA A 164 20.69 -18.73 -13.71
CA ALA A 164 20.53 -17.80 -12.58
C ALA A 164 19.07 -17.69 -12.12
N ASP A 165 18.10 -17.77 -13.05
CA ASP A 165 16.67 -17.72 -12.75
C ASP A 165 16.16 -18.97 -12.01
N GLU A 166 16.71 -20.15 -12.29
CA GLU A 166 16.37 -21.39 -11.59
C GLU A 166 16.87 -21.37 -10.15
N LEU A 167 18.10 -20.88 -9.95
CA LEU A 167 18.67 -20.73 -8.61
C LEU A 167 17.93 -19.67 -7.79
N ALA A 168 17.57 -18.54 -8.40
CA ALA A 168 16.79 -17.49 -7.73
C ALA A 168 15.44 -18.04 -7.24
N ARG A 169 14.73 -18.83 -8.06
CA ARG A 169 13.46 -19.47 -7.66
C ARG A 169 13.64 -20.46 -6.53
N ALA A 170 14.67 -21.31 -6.58
CA ALA A 170 14.95 -22.26 -5.52
C ALA A 170 15.18 -21.55 -4.17
N HIS A 171 15.94 -20.46 -4.16
CA HIS A 171 16.18 -19.68 -2.95
C HIS A 171 14.97 -18.88 -2.47
N ALA A 172 14.08 -18.42 -3.37
CA ALA A 172 12.85 -17.74 -2.99
C ALA A 172 11.89 -18.65 -2.19
N VAL A 173 11.82 -19.93 -2.55
CA VAL A 173 11.03 -20.93 -1.81
C VAL A 173 11.58 -21.15 -0.39
N GLU A 174 12.90 -21.16 -0.23
CA GLU A 174 13.55 -21.36 1.06
C GLU A 174 13.28 -20.23 2.06
N TRP A 175 13.07 -19.00 1.58
CA TRP A 175 13.05 -17.79 2.42
C TRP A 175 11.68 -17.13 2.57
N ALA A 176 10.64 -17.69 2.02
CA ALA A 176 9.27 -17.11 2.03
C ALA A 176 9.23 -15.62 1.63
N GLY A 177 10.11 -15.19 0.73
CA GLY A 177 10.25 -13.80 0.29
C GLY A 177 10.80 -13.70 -1.14
N GLU A 178 10.91 -12.47 -1.62
CA GLU A 178 11.54 -12.19 -2.91
C GLU A 178 13.07 -12.37 -2.80
N SER A 179 13.66 -13.06 -3.77
CA SER A 179 15.10 -13.31 -3.83
C SER A 179 15.65 -12.92 -5.19
N VAL A 180 16.83 -12.33 -5.20
CA VAL A 180 17.55 -11.95 -6.41
C VAL A 180 19.01 -12.43 -6.32
N LEU A 181 19.56 -12.88 -7.45
CA LEU A 181 20.98 -13.19 -7.59
C LEU A 181 21.71 -12.02 -8.25
N LEU A 182 22.81 -11.62 -7.65
CA LEU A 182 23.71 -10.61 -8.16
C LEU A 182 25.09 -11.22 -8.37
N ASP A 183 25.79 -10.80 -9.42
CA ASP A 183 27.19 -11.18 -9.59
C ASP A 183 28.08 -10.46 -8.57
N ALA A 184 28.66 -11.22 -7.64
CA ALA A 184 29.44 -10.70 -6.54
C ALA A 184 30.64 -9.88 -7.02
N ALA A 185 31.34 -10.31 -8.08
CA ALA A 185 32.47 -9.61 -8.61
C ALA A 185 32.07 -8.25 -9.21
N SER A 186 30.97 -8.20 -9.97
CA SER A 186 30.42 -6.96 -10.52
C SER A 186 29.91 -6.01 -9.44
N CYS A 187 29.53 -6.53 -8.27
CA CYS A 187 29.16 -5.73 -7.10
C CYS A 187 30.38 -5.28 -6.25
N GLY A 188 31.60 -5.61 -6.66
CA GLY A 188 32.81 -5.29 -5.91
C GLY A 188 32.98 -6.09 -4.61
N LEU A 189 32.33 -7.24 -4.51
CA LEU A 189 32.46 -8.13 -3.35
C LEU A 189 33.59 -9.12 -3.54
N ASP A 190 34.40 -9.28 -2.50
CA ASP A 190 35.44 -10.30 -2.47
C ASP A 190 34.84 -11.67 -2.12
N ARG A 191 35.29 -12.72 -2.84
CA ARG A 191 34.72 -14.08 -2.68
C ARG A 191 34.99 -14.69 -1.31
N ALA A 192 36.10 -14.34 -0.68
CA ALA A 192 36.50 -14.91 0.60
C ALA A 192 36.06 -14.06 1.79
N SER A 193 36.16 -12.74 1.69
CA SER A 193 35.88 -11.80 2.77
C SER A 193 34.53 -11.10 2.66
N GLY A 194 33.82 -11.25 1.54
CA GLY A 194 32.56 -10.54 1.30
C GLY A 194 32.75 -9.07 0.99
N GLY A 195 32.01 -8.23 1.69
CA GLY A 195 32.05 -6.78 1.52
C GLY A 195 30.75 -6.13 1.94
N ARG A 196 30.37 -5.01 1.33
CA ARG A 196 29.13 -4.31 1.63
C ARG A 196 28.36 -3.93 0.36
N LEU A 197 27.05 -4.06 0.42
CA LEU A 197 26.13 -3.57 -0.60
C LEU A 197 25.43 -2.31 -0.09
N TRP A 198 25.25 -1.35 -0.97
CA TRP A 198 24.42 -0.18 -0.70
C TRP A 198 22.96 -0.52 -0.98
N VAL A 199 22.10 -0.29 0.00
CA VAL A 199 20.65 -0.48 -0.10
C VAL A 199 19.98 0.88 0.00
N ASP A 200 19.23 1.24 -1.02
CA ASP A 200 18.52 2.52 -1.08
C ASP A 200 17.17 2.37 -1.80
N VAL A 201 16.32 3.41 -1.73
CA VAL A 201 15.11 3.50 -2.53
C VAL A 201 15.42 3.96 -3.93
N ALA A 202 14.63 3.50 -4.90
CA ALA A 202 14.74 3.98 -6.27
C ALA A 202 14.42 5.49 -6.35
N VAL A 203 15.30 6.24 -7.02
CA VAL A 203 15.09 7.67 -7.28
C VAL A 203 14.95 7.95 -8.78
N PRO A 204 14.27 9.05 -9.18
CA PRO A 204 14.19 9.43 -10.58
C PRO A 204 15.59 9.62 -11.20
N GLY A 205 15.85 8.90 -12.29
CA GLY A 205 17.13 8.94 -12.96
C GLY A 205 18.00 7.70 -12.75
N ASP A 206 17.68 6.85 -11.79
CA ASP A 206 18.41 5.60 -11.58
C ASP A 206 18.40 4.72 -12.81
N VAL A 207 19.55 4.10 -13.05
CA VAL A 207 19.78 3.16 -14.14
C VAL A 207 20.35 1.86 -13.60
N MET A 208 20.01 0.77 -14.26
CA MET A 208 20.63 -0.51 -14.01
C MET A 208 20.92 -1.25 -15.34
N CYS A 209 21.80 -2.21 -15.29
CA CYS A 209 22.11 -3.08 -16.41
C CYS A 209 21.47 -4.46 -16.12
N PRO A 210 20.28 -4.79 -16.66
CA PRO A 210 19.66 -6.10 -16.46
C PRO A 210 20.47 -7.20 -17.12
N LEU A 211 20.39 -8.40 -16.55
CA LEU A 211 20.95 -9.59 -17.18
C LEU A 211 20.35 -9.79 -18.58
N GLY A 212 21.22 -10.14 -19.55
CA GLY A 212 20.84 -10.34 -20.95
C GLY A 212 20.86 -9.09 -21.83
N MET A 213 21.17 -7.91 -21.29
CA MET A 213 21.31 -6.67 -22.07
C MET A 213 22.75 -6.36 -22.51
N HIS A 214 23.65 -7.31 -22.44
CA HIS A 214 25.04 -7.19 -22.93
C HIS A 214 25.77 -5.89 -22.50
N GLY A 215 25.57 -5.48 -21.26
CA GLY A 215 26.19 -4.27 -20.68
C GLY A 215 25.44 -2.96 -20.98
N GLN A 216 24.30 -3.00 -21.64
CA GLN A 216 23.48 -1.81 -21.84
C GLN A 216 22.66 -1.47 -20.59
N SER A 217 22.72 -0.19 -20.21
CA SER A 217 21.94 0.32 -19.09
C SER A 217 20.54 0.75 -19.52
N LYS A 218 19.57 0.52 -18.65
CA LYS A 218 18.19 0.97 -18.82
C LYS A 218 17.74 1.73 -17.57
N ARG A 219 16.89 2.73 -17.74
CA ARG A 219 16.32 3.45 -16.60
C ARG A 219 15.51 2.49 -15.72
N LEU A 220 15.74 2.54 -14.43
CA LEU A 220 15.04 1.68 -13.46
C LEU A 220 13.52 1.87 -13.55
N SER A 221 13.04 3.11 -13.73
CA SER A 221 11.61 3.39 -13.92
C SER A 221 10.99 2.63 -15.10
N ASN A 222 11.71 2.49 -16.21
CA ASN A 222 11.23 1.75 -17.38
C ASN A 222 11.17 0.24 -17.09
N LEU A 223 12.18 -0.29 -16.40
CA LEU A 223 12.20 -1.70 -15.98
C LEU A 223 11.05 -2.03 -15.03
N LEU A 224 10.79 -1.17 -14.03
CA LEU A 224 9.67 -1.34 -13.11
C LEU A 224 8.33 -1.31 -13.85
N THR A 225 8.15 -0.39 -14.82
CA THR A 225 6.95 -0.32 -15.65
C THR A 225 6.75 -1.58 -16.49
N GLU A 226 7.80 -2.08 -17.14
CA GLU A 226 7.74 -3.32 -17.93
C GLU A 226 7.45 -4.54 -17.07
N ALA A 227 8.02 -4.60 -15.87
CA ALA A 227 7.76 -5.64 -14.89
C ALA A 227 6.42 -5.48 -14.16
N ARG A 228 5.66 -4.39 -14.42
CA ARG A 228 4.42 -4.03 -13.73
C ARG A 228 4.59 -3.93 -12.21
N ILE A 229 5.74 -3.45 -11.77
CA ILE A 229 6.04 -3.20 -10.37
C ILE A 229 5.66 -1.74 -10.06
N PRO A 230 4.79 -1.48 -9.06
CA PRO A 230 4.41 -0.13 -8.66
C PRO A 230 5.61 0.68 -8.17
N ALA A 231 5.63 1.98 -8.50
CA ALA A 231 6.68 2.91 -8.10
C ALA A 231 6.54 3.39 -6.64
#